data_ebbd3b6675862fc9dacd87bdacbae467
#
_entry.id   ebbd3b6675862fc9dacd87bdacbae467
#
_cell.length_a   1.000
_cell.length_b   1.000
_cell.length_c   1.000
_cell.angle_alpha   90.00
_cell.angle_beta   90.00
_cell.angle_gamma   90.00
#
_symmetry.space_group_name_H-M   'P 1'
#
loop_
_entity.id
_entity.type
_entity.pdbx_description
1 polymer ?
#
loop_
_entity_poly.entity_id
_entity_poly.type
_entity_poly.pdbx_seq_one_letter_code
_entity_poly.pdbx_strand_id
1 'polypeptide(L)'
;MKINLKPNERIDDLQLKGYRIIQQTSGFCFGIDAVLLSDFAKIKEGEKVLDLGCGTGILPILLAGKTKGEHFTGLEIQEESVELAKRSVSLNQLQERISIIHGDIKEARHTLEPAFFDVIITNPPYMLANQGFKNANDQKTIARHEIHCTIDDILRTSMEFLLDRRGRLYMIHRPFRLGEIIAKMNQYKIEVKRLQFVHPSLDKEPTMVLIEGLRGGKTGLIVEPPLSVE
;
A
#
# COMPACT_ATOMS: atom_id res chain seq x y z
N MET A 1 5.87 -6.63 -26.70
CA MET A 1 4.83 -7.67 -26.54
C MET A 1 3.47 -6.99 -26.75
N LYS A 2 2.59 -7.49 -27.64
CA LYS A 2 1.21 -6.96 -27.73
C LYS A 2 0.41 -7.50 -26.56
N ILE A 3 0.00 -6.64 -25.63
CA ILE A 3 -0.88 -7.04 -24.53
C ILE A 3 -2.31 -7.01 -25.06
N ASN A 4 -3.00 -8.15 -25.01
CA ASN A 4 -4.43 -8.22 -25.27
C ASN A 4 -5.17 -7.65 -24.06
N LEU A 5 -5.80 -6.50 -24.23
CA LEU A 5 -6.73 -5.96 -23.23
C LEU A 5 -8.07 -6.67 -23.34
N LYS A 6 -8.68 -6.96 -22.18
CA LYS A 6 -10.08 -7.40 -22.11
C LYS A 6 -11.02 -6.21 -22.38
N PRO A 7 -12.30 -6.43 -22.76
CA PRO A 7 -13.22 -5.33 -23.13
C PRO A 7 -13.38 -4.23 -22.07
N ASN A 8 -13.18 -4.58 -20.79
CA ASN A 8 -13.35 -3.66 -19.65
C ASN A 8 -12.02 -3.15 -19.09
N GLU A 9 -10.93 -3.22 -19.86
CA GLU A 9 -9.62 -2.80 -19.42
C GLU A 9 -9.11 -1.62 -20.24
N ARG A 10 -8.29 -0.80 -19.57
CA ARG A 10 -7.53 0.28 -20.19
C ARG A 10 -6.09 0.27 -19.68
N ILE A 11 -5.21 0.94 -20.42
CA ILE A 11 -3.83 1.21 -20.00
C ILE A 11 -3.73 2.68 -19.63
N ASP A 12 -3.26 2.93 -18.41
CA ASP A 12 -2.94 4.29 -17.95
C ASP A 12 -1.42 4.48 -17.91
N ASP A 13 -0.95 5.66 -18.34
CA ASP A 13 0.45 6.07 -18.26
C ASP A 13 0.74 6.59 -16.84
N LEU A 14 1.78 6.07 -16.20
CA LEU A 14 2.20 6.49 -14.86
C LEU A 14 3.08 7.75 -14.88
N GLN A 15 3.39 8.29 -16.05
CA GLN A 15 4.29 9.43 -16.26
C GLN A 15 5.64 9.26 -15.54
N LEU A 16 6.08 8.03 -15.40
CA LEU A 16 7.30 7.62 -14.71
C LEU A 16 8.06 6.61 -15.58
N LYS A 17 9.18 7.01 -16.18
CA LYS A 17 10.04 6.12 -17.01
C LYS A 17 9.30 5.39 -18.14
N GLY A 18 8.16 5.90 -18.59
CA GLY A 18 7.29 5.23 -19.56
C GLY A 18 6.54 4.02 -19.00
N TYR A 19 6.49 3.84 -17.70
CA TYR A 19 5.73 2.76 -17.06
C TYR A 19 4.23 2.99 -17.18
N ARG A 20 3.51 1.90 -17.34
CA ARG A 20 2.07 1.86 -17.59
C ARG A 20 1.42 0.82 -16.68
N ILE A 21 0.13 0.99 -16.41
CA ILE A 21 -0.65 0.06 -15.60
C ILE A 21 -1.93 -0.31 -16.33
N ILE A 22 -2.35 -1.57 -16.20
CA ILE A 22 -3.64 -2.05 -16.69
C ILE A 22 -4.66 -1.90 -15.59
N GLN A 23 -5.78 -1.24 -15.88
CA GLN A 23 -6.88 -1.05 -14.95
C GLN A 23 -8.22 -1.47 -15.56
N GLN A 24 -9.15 -1.86 -14.71
CA GLN A 24 -10.54 -2.04 -15.13
C GLN A 24 -11.22 -0.67 -15.32
N THR A 25 -12.05 -0.54 -16.34
CA THR A 25 -12.83 0.69 -16.58
C THR A 25 -14.03 0.81 -15.64
N SER A 26 -14.49 -0.32 -15.07
CA SER A 26 -15.52 -0.40 -14.05
C SER A 26 -14.95 -1.09 -12.82
N GLY A 27 -14.71 -0.35 -11.74
CA GLY A 27 -14.15 -0.89 -10.50
C GLY A 27 -13.22 0.10 -9.80
N PHE A 28 -12.43 -0.41 -8.88
CA PHE A 28 -11.44 0.40 -8.17
C PHE A 28 -10.26 0.71 -9.11
N CYS A 29 -10.06 2.00 -9.37
CA CYS A 29 -8.84 2.51 -9.98
C CYS A 29 -7.94 3.06 -8.87
N PHE A 30 -6.61 2.98 -9.04
CA PHE A 30 -5.71 3.62 -8.10
C PHE A 30 -5.94 5.13 -8.07
N GLY A 31 -5.85 5.70 -6.88
CA GLY A 31 -5.95 7.15 -6.66
C GLY A 31 -4.57 7.78 -6.45
N ILE A 32 -4.58 9.09 -6.19
CA ILE A 32 -3.38 9.86 -5.85
C ILE A 32 -2.69 9.35 -4.58
N ASP A 33 -3.42 8.66 -3.71
CA ASP A 33 -2.95 8.05 -2.47
C ASP A 33 -1.76 7.10 -2.67
N ALA A 34 -1.81 6.25 -3.70
CA ALA A 34 -0.70 5.36 -4.03
C ALA A 34 0.55 6.14 -4.50
N VAL A 35 0.36 7.22 -5.26
CA VAL A 35 1.47 8.09 -5.70
C VAL A 35 2.10 8.76 -4.49
N LEU A 36 1.29 9.39 -3.63
CA LEU A 36 1.75 10.07 -2.41
C LEU A 36 2.48 9.13 -1.46
N LEU A 37 1.94 7.92 -1.25
CA LEU A 37 2.58 6.92 -0.41
C LEU A 37 3.93 6.47 -0.98
N SER A 38 4.02 6.30 -2.31
CA SER A 38 5.26 5.95 -2.98
C SER A 38 6.33 7.06 -2.91
N ASP A 39 5.92 8.33 -2.83
CA ASP A 39 6.82 9.48 -2.66
C ASP A 39 7.26 9.65 -1.20
N PHE A 40 6.38 9.36 -0.25
CA PHE A 40 6.66 9.42 1.17
C PHE A 40 7.60 8.29 1.61
N ALA A 41 7.48 7.10 1.04
CA ALA A 41 8.26 5.92 1.43
C ALA A 41 9.74 6.06 1.03
N LYS A 42 10.64 5.89 2.01
CA LYS A 42 12.10 5.94 1.80
C LYS A 42 12.64 4.52 1.63
N ILE A 43 12.85 4.09 0.40
CA ILE A 43 13.43 2.79 0.07
C ILE A 43 14.91 2.97 -0.29
N LYS A 44 15.79 2.29 0.44
CA LYS A 44 17.23 2.32 0.19
C LYS A 44 17.62 1.31 -0.88
N GLU A 45 18.81 1.49 -1.43
CA GLU A 45 19.39 0.53 -2.36
C GLU A 45 19.56 -0.84 -1.71
N GLY A 46 19.18 -1.89 -2.42
CA GLY A 46 19.25 -3.27 -1.97
C GLY A 46 18.14 -3.72 -1.01
N GLU A 47 17.20 -2.85 -0.63
CA GLU A 47 16.11 -3.21 0.27
C GLU A 47 15.01 -4.01 -0.45
N LYS A 48 14.41 -4.96 0.29
CA LYS A 48 13.28 -5.77 -0.14
C LYS A 48 12.00 -5.22 0.46
N VAL A 49 11.00 -5.05 -0.38
CA VAL A 49 9.73 -4.40 -0.04
C VAL A 49 8.56 -5.36 -0.20
N LEU A 50 7.65 -5.40 0.77
CA LEU A 50 6.37 -6.11 0.68
C LEU A 50 5.23 -5.10 0.68
N ASP A 51 4.37 -5.17 -0.35
CA ASP A 51 3.10 -4.43 -0.42
C ASP A 51 1.95 -5.33 0.00
N LEU A 52 1.30 -5.00 1.11
CA LEU A 52 0.16 -5.74 1.65
C LEU A 52 -1.15 -5.20 1.07
N GLY A 53 -1.83 -6.02 0.27
CA GLY A 53 -3.01 -5.62 -0.48
C GLY A 53 -2.64 -4.79 -1.72
N CYS A 54 -1.78 -5.33 -2.56
CA CYS A 54 -1.16 -4.57 -3.66
C CYS A 54 -2.13 -4.20 -4.81
N GLY A 55 -3.36 -4.74 -4.81
CA GLY A 55 -4.34 -4.50 -5.85
C GLY A 55 -3.78 -4.81 -7.24
N THR A 56 -3.88 -3.85 -8.14
CA THR A 56 -3.36 -3.95 -9.53
C THR A 56 -1.84 -3.77 -9.65
N GLY A 57 -1.11 -3.72 -8.52
CA GLY A 57 0.35 -3.64 -8.47
C GLY A 57 0.93 -2.23 -8.62
N ILE A 58 0.13 -1.20 -8.36
CA ILE A 58 0.56 0.20 -8.55
C ILE A 58 1.76 0.58 -7.70
N LEU A 59 1.74 0.27 -6.38
CA LEU A 59 2.84 0.62 -5.48
C LEU A 59 4.15 -0.09 -5.85
N PRO A 60 4.20 -1.41 -6.07
CA PRO A 60 5.40 -2.09 -6.56
C PRO A 60 5.98 -1.47 -7.83
N ILE A 61 5.14 -1.12 -8.82
CA ILE A 61 5.60 -0.53 -10.09
C ILE A 61 6.15 0.89 -9.86
N LEU A 62 5.46 1.75 -9.09
CA LEU A 62 5.93 3.09 -8.77
C LEU A 62 7.26 3.04 -8.01
N LEU A 63 7.37 2.19 -6.99
CA LEU A 63 8.59 2.06 -6.19
C LEU A 63 9.77 1.51 -7.00
N ALA A 64 9.53 0.53 -7.88
CA ALA A 64 10.55 0.04 -8.80
C ALA A 64 11.05 1.13 -9.77
N GLY A 65 10.17 2.07 -10.15
CA GLY A 65 10.54 3.22 -10.96
C GLY A 65 11.28 4.32 -10.20
N LYS A 66 10.86 4.61 -8.97
CA LYS A 66 11.34 5.74 -8.18
C LYS A 66 12.60 5.42 -7.36
N THR A 67 12.86 4.13 -7.06
CA THR A 67 13.88 3.73 -6.08
C THR A 67 14.85 2.68 -6.64
N LYS A 68 15.89 2.41 -5.87
CA LYS A 68 16.87 1.34 -6.13
C LYS A 68 16.68 0.13 -5.22
N GLY A 69 15.46 -0.08 -4.69
CA GLY A 69 15.13 -1.32 -3.98
C GLY A 69 15.45 -2.56 -4.82
N GLU A 70 15.88 -3.63 -4.16
CA GLU A 70 16.28 -4.86 -4.84
C GLU A 70 15.07 -5.58 -5.42
N HIS A 71 14.06 -5.83 -4.59
CA HIS A 71 12.88 -6.58 -4.98
C HIS A 71 11.61 -6.08 -4.31
N PHE A 72 10.50 -6.09 -5.04
CA PHE A 72 9.19 -5.66 -4.60
C PHE A 72 8.21 -6.82 -4.70
N THR A 73 7.65 -7.24 -3.58
CA THR A 73 6.64 -8.31 -3.53
C THR A 73 5.28 -7.70 -3.27
N GLY A 74 4.29 -7.98 -4.10
CA GLY A 74 2.89 -7.63 -3.85
C GLY A 74 2.11 -8.86 -3.41
N LEU A 75 1.40 -8.78 -2.29
CA LEU A 75 0.46 -9.81 -1.81
C LEU A 75 -0.96 -9.30 -1.98
N GLU A 76 -1.82 -10.06 -2.67
CA GLU A 76 -3.19 -9.67 -3.00
C GLU A 76 -4.12 -10.87 -2.95
N ILE A 77 -5.28 -10.70 -2.32
CA ILE A 77 -6.27 -11.76 -2.13
C ILE A 77 -7.21 -11.93 -3.34
N GLN A 78 -7.40 -10.88 -4.13
CA GLN A 78 -8.32 -10.92 -5.28
C GLN A 78 -7.60 -11.43 -6.52
N GLU A 79 -8.00 -12.60 -7.01
CA GLU A 79 -7.37 -13.25 -8.17
C GLU A 79 -7.38 -12.37 -9.43
N GLU A 80 -8.48 -11.64 -9.68
CA GLU A 80 -8.58 -10.71 -10.81
C GLU A 80 -7.56 -9.56 -10.72
N SER A 81 -7.34 -9.02 -9.52
CA SER A 81 -6.34 -7.98 -9.27
C SER A 81 -4.92 -8.52 -9.44
N VAL A 82 -4.66 -9.73 -8.97
CA VAL A 82 -3.38 -10.43 -9.16
C VAL A 82 -3.06 -10.62 -10.64
N GLU A 83 -4.05 -11.01 -11.44
CA GLU A 83 -3.88 -11.18 -12.90
C GLU A 83 -3.53 -9.84 -13.56
N LEU A 84 -4.25 -8.77 -13.23
CA LEU A 84 -3.98 -7.43 -13.74
C LEU A 84 -2.59 -6.94 -13.32
N ALA A 85 -2.21 -7.16 -12.06
CA ALA A 85 -0.90 -6.79 -11.54
C ALA A 85 0.23 -7.52 -12.28
N LYS A 86 0.14 -8.84 -12.46
CA LYS A 86 1.12 -9.64 -13.21
C LYS A 86 1.28 -9.17 -14.65
N ARG A 87 0.18 -8.84 -15.31
CA ARG A 87 0.21 -8.31 -16.69
C ARG A 87 0.82 -6.90 -16.73
N SER A 88 0.52 -6.05 -15.74
CA SER A 88 1.12 -4.72 -15.61
C SER A 88 2.63 -4.80 -15.37
N VAL A 89 3.08 -5.72 -14.52
CA VAL A 89 4.51 -5.98 -14.31
C VAL A 89 5.18 -6.43 -15.61
N SER A 90 4.55 -7.35 -16.35
CA SER A 90 5.05 -7.84 -17.64
C SER A 90 5.07 -6.75 -18.73
N LEU A 91 4.06 -5.88 -18.76
CA LEU A 91 3.98 -4.73 -19.67
C LEU A 91 5.20 -3.80 -19.53
N ASN A 92 5.70 -3.66 -18.30
CA ASN A 92 6.84 -2.80 -17.96
C ASN A 92 8.19 -3.55 -17.92
N GLN A 93 8.23 -4.85 -18.25
CA GLN A 93 9.43 -5.70 -18.20
C GLN A 93 10.10 -5.71 -16.81
N LEU A 94 9.28 -5.77 -15.76
CA LEU A 94 9.74 -5.69 -14.36
C LEU A 94 9.70 -7.05 -13.61
N GLN A 95 9.56 -8.18 -14.32
CA GLN A 95 9.38 -9.51 -13.71
C GLN A 95 10.58 -9.94 -12.84
N GLU A 96 11.79 -9.45 -13.15
CA GLU A 96 12.99 -9.72 -12.35
C GLU A 96 13.02 -8.94 -11.03
N ARG A 97 12.23 -7.85 -10.94
CA ARG A 97 12.21 -6.94 -9.78
C ARG A 97 10.91 -6.95 -9.01
N ILE A 98 9.83 -7.48 -9.59
CA ILE A 98 8.51 -7.48 -8.96
C ILE A 98 7.89 -8.87 -9.03
N SER A 99 7.52 -9.40 -7.87
CA SER A 99 6.73 -10.63 -7.73
C SER A 99 5.33 -10.31 -7.22
N ILE A 100 4.29 -10.87 -7.85
CA ILE A 100 2.90 -10.75 -7.39
C ILE A 100 2.41 -12.11 -6.94
N ILE A 101 2.00 -12.19 -5.69
CA ILE A 101 1.56 -13.41 -5.01
C ILE A 101 0.06 -13.31 -4.73
N HIS A 102 -0.69 -14.34 -5.11
CA HIS A 102 -2.08 -14.50 -4.70
C HIS A 102 -2.13 -15.11 -3.30
N GLY A 103 -2.73 -14.42 -2.33
CA GLY A 103 -2.82 -14.90 -0.96
C GLY A 103 -3.51 -13.93 -0.01
N ASP A 104 -3.97 -14.49 1.12
CA ASP A 104 -4.54 -13.70 2.22
C ASP A 104 -3.43 -13.20 3.14
N ILE A 105 -3.49 -11.94 3.52
CA ILE A 105 -2.56 -11.32 4.50
C ILE A 105 -2.54 -12.11 5.81
N LYS A 106 -3.68 -12.66 6.25
CA LYS A 106 -3.80 -13.45 7.47
C LYS A 106 -3.08 -14.80 7.40
N GLU A 107 -2.90 -15.31 6.18
CA GLU A 107 -2.29 -16.61 5.88
C GLU A 107 -0.93 -16.45 5.18
N ALA A 108 -0.33 -15.27 5.25
CA ALA A 108 0.92 -14.93 4.56
C ALA A 108 2.09 -15.88 4.86
N ARG A 109 2.08 -16.55 6.02
CA ARG A 109 3.07 -17.59 6.42
C ARG A 109 3.19 -18.76 5.46
N HIS A 110 2.13 -19.06 4.71
CA HIS A 110 2.15 -20.17 3.76
C HIS A 110 2.90 -19.83 2.47
N THR A 111 3.19 -18.55 2.25
CA THR A 111 3.72 -18.07 0.97
C THR A 111 4.93 -17.16 1.11
N LEU A 112 5.19 -16.61 2.29
CA LEU A 112 6.27 -15.66 2.56
C LEU A 112 7.18 -16.15 3.69
N GLU A 113 8.46 -15.78 3.62
CA GLU A 113 9.44 -16.06 4.66
C GLU A 113 9.39 -15.00 5.77
N PRO A 114 9.30 -15.40 7.07
CA PRO A 114 9.33 -14.48 8.19
C PRO A 114 10.64 -13.67 8.25
N ALA A 115 10.55 -12.45 8.78
CA ALA A 115 11.69 -11.54 8.98
C ALA A 115 12.55 -11.34 7.74
N PHE A 116 11.93 -11.23 6.56
CA PHE A 116 12.61 -11.18 5.27
C PHE A 116 12.65 -9.78 4.63
N PHE A 117 11.68 -8.91 4.97
CA PHE A 117 11.52 -7.62 4.32
C PHE A 117 12.08 -6.46 5.15
N ASP A 118 12.81 -5.56 4.49
CA ASP A 118 13.27 -4.29 5.07
C ASP A 118 12.13 -3.31 5.24
N VAL A 119 11.17 -3.35 4.31
CA VAL A 119 10.03 -2.43 4.27
C VAL A 119 8.75 -3.19 3.98
N ILE A 120 7.71 -2.84 4.73
CA ILE A 120 6.32 -3.15 4.38
C ILE A 120 5.63 -1.83 4.03
N ILE A 121 4.84 -1.85 2.97
CA ILE A 121 4.01 -0.73 2.55
C ILE A 121 2.57 -1.23 2.39
N THR A 122 1.60 -0.36 2.68
CA THR A 122 0.18 -0.71 2.52
C THR A 122 -0.68 0.52 2.32
N ASN A 123 -1.64 0.41 1.41
CA ASN A 123 -2.73 1.35 1.20
C ASN A 123 -4.06 0.62 1.46
N PRO A 124 -4.40 0.39 2.74
CA PRO A 124 -5.56 -0.42 3.09
C PRO A 124 -6.88 0.32 2.81
N PRO A 125 -8.02 -0.39 2.70
CA PRO A 125 -9.32 0.23 2.61
C PRO A 125 -9.61 1.11 3.85
N TYR A 126 -10.12 2.33 3.64
CA TYR A 126 -10.17 3.37 4.68
C TYR A 126 -11.40 3.32 5.59
N MET A 127 -12.41 2.52 5.30
CA MET A 127 -13.74 2.65 5.92
C MET A 127 -14.01 1.59 6.99
N LEU A 128 -14.68 2.02 8.06
CA LEU A 128 -15.25 1.11 9.06
C LEU A 128 -16.59 0.57 8.56
N ALA A 129 -16.86 -0.71 8.81
CA ALA A 129 -18.08 -1.41 8.39
C ALA A 129 -19.39 -0.74 8.85
N ASN A 130 -19.36 0.21 9.79
CA ASN A 130 -20.52 0.80 10.47
C ASN A 130 -20.74 2.30 10.22
N GLN A 131 -20.00 2.97 9.33
CA GLN A 131 -20.22 4.39 9.07
C GLN A 131 -21.11 4.61 7.86
N GLY A 132 -22.25 5.31 8.10
CA GLY A 132 -23.35 5.56 7.19
C GLY A 132 -23.00 5.93 5.75
N PHE A 133 -23.37 5.05 4.86
CA PHE A 133 -23.08 5.15 3.42
C PHE A 133 -24.23 5.85 2.68
N LYS A 134 -23.87 6.62 1.66
CA LYS A 134 -24.85 7.24 0.76
C LYS A 134 -25.35 6.31 -0.36
N ASN A 135 -24.62 5.21 -0.68
CA ASN A 135 -24.99 4.25 -1.73
C ASN A 135 -24.79 2.80 -1.31
N ALA A 136 -25.80 1.93 -1.61
CA ALA A 136 -25.79 0.51 -1.24
C ALA A 136 -24.70 -0.35 -1.95
N ASN A 137 -24.19 0.10 -3.12
CA ASN A 137 -23.12 -0.58 -3.83
C ASN A 137 -21.75 -0.33 -3.21
N ASP A 138 -21.51 0.88 -2.68
CA ASP A 138 -20.26 1.22 -1.98
C ASP A 138 -20.17 0.45 -0.66
N GLN A 139 -21.31 0.26 0.03
CA GLN A 139 -21.39 -0.55 1.25
C GLN A 139 -20.92 -1.99 1.04
N LYS A 140 -21.33 -2.64 -0.05
CA LYS A 140 -21.02 -4.04 -0.30
C LYS A 140 -19.55 -4.25 -0.67
N THR A 141 -18.95 -3.32 -1.41
CA THR A 141 -17.55 -3.39 -1.83
C THR A 141 -16.63 -3.14 -0.64
N ILE A 142 -16.92 -2.12 0.16
CA ILE A 142 -16.10 -1.72 1.31
C ILE A 142 -16.24 -2.72 2.47
N ALA A 143 -17.46 -3.16 2.78
CA ALA A 143 -17.68 -4.20 3.78
C ALA A 143 -16.97 -5.52 3.43
N ARG A 144 -16.85 -5.87 2.16
CA ARG A 144 -16.04 -7.03 1.73
C ARG A 144 -14.57 -6.86 2.02
N HIS A 145 -14.00 -5.65 1.84
CA HIS A 145 -12.57 -5.41 2.08
C HIS A 145 -12.21 -5.36 3.58
N GLU A 146 -13.04 -4.76 4.45
CA GLU A 146 -12.81 -4.76 5.90
C GLU A 146 -13.08 -6.10 6.58
N ILE A 147 -14.02 -6.90 6.06
CA ILE A 147 -14.24 -8.28 6.54
C ILE A 147 -13.00 -9.14 6.29
N HIS A 148 -12.19 -8.80 5.29
CA HIS A 148 -11.03 -9.59 4.90
C HIS A 148 -9.71 -9.13 5.54
N CYS A 149 -9.54 -7.86 5.92
CA CYS A 149 -8.28 -7.38 6.51
C CYS A 149 -8.49 -6.19 7.46
N THR A 150 -8.14 -6.37 8.71
CA THR A 150 -8.16 -5.32 9.74
C THR A 150 -6.78 -4.66 9.91
N ILE A 151 -6.73 -3.50 10.60
CA ILE A 151 -5.45 -2.89 11.00
C ILE A 151 -4.61 -3.86 11.86
N ASP A 152 -5.26 -4.65 12.72
CA ASP A 152 -4.55 -5.68 13.53
C ASP A 152 -3.92 -6.76 12.65
N ASP A 153 -4.59 -7.19 11.60
CA ASP A 153 -4.03 -8.17 10.66
C ASP A 153 -2.81 -7.63 9.94
N ILE A 154 -2.88 -6.37 9.46
CA ILE A 154 -1.74 -5.68 8.83
C ILE A 154 -0.56 -5.57 9.80
N LEU A 155 -0.80 -5.11 11.03
CA LEU A 155 0.27 -4.89 12.01
C LEU A 155 0.89 -6.21 12.49
N ARG A 156 0.08 -7.25 12.72
CA ARG A 156 0.55 -8.59 13.05
C ARG A 156 1.45 -9.14 11.94
N THR A 157 0.99 -9.10 10.71
CA THR A 157 1.76 -9.53 9.53
C THR A 157 3.04 -8.69 9.37
N SER A 158 2.95 -7.37 9.59
CA SER A 158 4.13 -6.51 9.54
C SER A 158 5.17 -6.91 10.59
N MET A 159 4.75 -7.24 11.82
CA MET A 159 5.67 -7.70 12.85
C MET A 159 6.33 -9.03 12.53
N GLU A 160 5.65 -9.90 11.82
CA GLU A 160 6.18 -11.20 11.44
C GLU A 160 7.21 -11.11 10.31
N PHE A 161 6.93 -10.32 9.28
CA PHE A 161 7.69 -10.31 8.04
C PHE A 161 8.75 -9.20 7.95
N LEU A 162 8.65 -8.13 8.75
CA LEU A 162 9.70 -7.11 8.83
C LEU A 162 10.97 -7.63 9.53
N LEU A 163 12.12 -7.21 9.04
CA LEU A 163 13.40 -7.41 9.70
C LEU A 163 13.39 -6.79 11.11
N ASP A 164 13.97 -7.49 12.08
CA ASP A 164 14.03 -6.99 13.45
C ASP A 164 14.89 -5.72 13.56
N ARG A 165 14.42 -4.76 14.38
CA ARG A 165 15.09 -3.48 14.71
C ARG A 165 15.41 -2.54 13.56
N ARG A 166 15.09 -2.88 12.31
CA ARG A 166 15.33 -2.04 11.13
C ARG A 166 14.16 -1.97 10.18
N GLY A 167 13.22 -2.89 10.31
CA GLY A 167 12.06 -2.98 9.42
C GLY A 167 11.15 -1.76 9.60
N ARG A 168 10.72 -1.19 8.48
CA ARG A 168 9.85 0.00 8.43
C ARG A 168 8.52 -0.36 7.80
N LEU A 169 7.46 0.20 8.39
CA LEU A 169 6.10 0.14 7.87
C LEU A 169 5.71 1.51 7.33
N TYR A 170 5.26 1.58 6.09
CA TYR A 170 4.64 2.76 5.51
C TYR A 170 3.16 2.49 5.25
N MET A 171 2.32 3.44 5.66
CA MET A 171 0.88 3.36 5.50
C MET A 171 0.31 4.72 5.13
N ILE A 172 -0.70 4.74 4.27
CA ILE A 172 -1.57 5.90 4.08
C ILE A 172 -2.95 5.58 4.63
N HIS A 173 -3.59 6.53 5.31
CA HIS A 173 -4.91 6.33 5.88
C HIS A 173 -5.69 7.64 6.04
N ARG A 174 -6.94 7.55 6.47
CA ARG A 174 -7.75 8.72 6.82
C ARG A 174 -7.39 9.25 8.22
N PRO A 175 -7.32 10.60 8.42
CA PRO A 175 -6.91 11.20 9.69
C PRO A 175 -7.78 10.81 10.89
N PHE A 176 -9.08 10.58 10.71
CA PHE A 176 -10.00 10.21 11.80
C PHE A 176 -9.64 8.89 12.50
N ARG A 177 -8.88 7.99 11.84
CA ARG A 177 -8.39 6.74 12.45
C ARG A 177 -6.98 6.85 13.03
N LEU A 178 -6.31 7.99 12.91
CA LEU A 178 -4.91 8.14 13.30
C LEU A 178 -4.65 7.75 14.76
N GLY A 179 -5.52 8.17 15.67
CA GLY A 179 -5.39 7.82 17.10
C GLY A 179 -5.44 6.30 17.35
N GLU A 180 -6.38 5.60 16.71
CA GLU A 180 -6.47 4.14 16.75
C GLU A 180 -5.23 3.48 16.15
N ILE A 181 -4.78 3.94 14.98
CA ILE A 181 -3.62 3.39 14.28
C ILE A 181 -2.36 3.52 15.14
N ILE A 182 -2.09 4.71 15.71
CA ILE A 182 -0.92 4.93 16.58
C ILE A 182 -0.97 4.01 17.80
N ALA A 183 -2.13 3.92 18.47
CA ALA A 183 -2.28 3.05 19.65
C ALA A 183 -1.99 1.59 19.31
N LYS A 184 -2.53 1.09 18.19
CA LYS A 184 -2.30 -0.29 17.73
C LYS A 184 -0.86 -0.51 17.29
N MET A 185 -0.25 0.42 16.54
CA MET A 185 1.17 0.31 16.16
C MET A 185 2.06 0.15 17.39
N ASN A 186 1.82 0.94 18.45
CA ASN A 186 2.57 0.81 19.72
C ASN A 186 2.36 -0.55 20.39
N GLN A 187 1.13 -1.10 20.39
CA GLN A 187 0.84 -2.45 20.90
C GLN A 187 1.64 -3.53 20.16
N TYR A 188 1.80 -3.38 18.85
CA TYR A 188 2.61 -4.25 18.00
C TYR A 188 4.10 -3.87 17.97
N LYS A 189 4.59 -3.00 18.89
CA LYS A 189 5.99 -2.58 18.96
C LYS A 189 6.53 -1.96 17.67
N ILE A 190 5.66 -1.29 16.92
CA ILE A 190 6.00 -0.47 15.77
C ILE A 190 5.86 1.00 16.20
N GLU A 191 6.98 1.65 16.47
CA GLU A 191 7.00 3.05 16.89
C GLU A 191 6.79 3.97 15.69
N VAL A 192 5.80 4.88 15.78
CA VAL A 192 5.56 5.88 14.74
C VAL A 192 6.69 6.90 14.73
N LYS A 193 7.36 7.06 13.59
CA LYS A 193 8.55 7.88 13.45
C LYS A 193 8.31 9.15 12.64
N ARG A 194 7.37 9.09 11.68
CA ARG A 194 7.10 10.22 10.80
C ARG A 194 5.63 10.22 10.40
N LEU A 195 5.04 11.40 10.40
CA LEU A 195 3.70 11.68 9.90
C LEU A 195 3.75 12.83 8.91
N GLN A 196 2.90 12.76 7.89
CA GLN A 196 2.63 13.89 7.01
C GLN A 196 1.14 13.93 6.67
N PHE A 197 0.50 15.05 6.93
CA PHE A 197 -0.89 15.27 6.56
C PHE A 197 -1.01 15.76 5.12
N VAL A 198 -2.00 15.24 4.42
CA VAL A 198 -2.30 15.60 3.03
C VAL A 198 -3.61 16.38 3.02
N HIS A 199 -3.55 17.59 2.48
CA HIS A 199 -4.66 18.51 2.36
C HIS A 199 -5.08 18.70 0.91
N PRO A 200 -6.38 18.85 0.60
CA PRO A 200 -6.82 19.27 -0.73
C PRO A 200 -6.22 20.63 -1.10
N SER A 201 -6.25 21.58 -0.15
CA SER A 201 -5.55 22.85 -0.11
C SER A 201 -5.20 23.18 1.33
N LEU A 202 -4.21 24.03 1.57
CA LEU A 202 -3.65 24.26 2.92
C LEU A 202 -4.66 24.92 3.89
N ASP A 203 -5.72 25.53 3.38
CA ASP A 203 -6.83 26.12 4.15
C ASP A 203 -7.94 25.12 4.51
N LYS A 204 -7.87 23.88 3.99
CA LYS A 204 -8.85 22.81 4.26
C LYS A 204 -8.30 21.76 5.21
N GLU A 205 -9.19 21.04 5.87
CA GLU A 205 -8.82 19.92 6.73
C GLU A 205 -8.08 18.82 5.92
N PRO A 206 -7.13 18.10 6.57
CA PRO A 206 -6.44 17.01 5.91
C PRO A 206 -7.41 15.87 5.57
N THR A 207 -7.27 15.31 4.38
CA THR A 207 -8.08 14.19 3.91
C THR A 207 -7.35 12.86 4.02
N MET A 208 -6.02 12.88 4.10
CA MET A 208 -5.19 11.69 4.28
C MET A 208 -4.03 11.99 5.23
N VAL A 209 -3.45 10.93 5.79
CA VAL A 209 -2.23 10.96 6.59
C VAL A 209 -1.30 9.85 6.14
N LEU A 210 -0.06 10.19 5.90
CA LEU A 210 1.05 9.28 5.60
C LEU A 210 1.78 8.98 6.92
N ILE A 211 2.06 7.70 7.16
CA ILE A 211 2.57 7.20 8.43
C ILE A 211 3.80 6.34 8.15
N GLU A 212 4.91 6.62 8.84
CA GLU A 212 6.07 5.74 8.90
C GLU A 212 6.25 5.20 10.30
N GLY A 213 6.31 3.88 10.43
CA GLY A 213 6.62 3.17 11.66
C GLY A 213 7.94 2.41 11.59
N LEU A 214 8.61 2.26 12.72
CA LEU A 214 9.85 1.49 12.86
C LEU A 214 9.67 0.36 13.86
N ARG A 215 9.89 -0.87 13.44
CA ARG A 215 9.86 -2.05 14.32
C ARG A 215 10.90 -1.92 15.42
N GLY A 216 10.46 -1.99 16.68
CA GLY A 216 11.33 -1.85 17.85
C GLY A 216 11.99 -0.47 17.99
N GLY A 217 11.44 0.55 17.35
CA GLY A 217 11.94 1.93 17.43
C GLY A 217 11.81 2.52 18.83
N LYS A 218 12.67 3.49 19.15
CA LYS A 218 12.53 4.34 20.33
C LYS A 218 11.60 5.51 20.01
N THR A 219 11.02 6.15 21.02
CA THR A 219 10.20 7.36 20.91
C THR A 219 10.89 8.47 20.11
N GLY A 220 10.12 9.32 19.46
CA GLY A 220 10.66 10.43 18.65
C GLY A 220 9.93 10.56 17.31
N LEU A 221 8.65 11.00 17.38
CA LEU A 221 7.82 11.29 16.23
C LEU A 221 8.19 12.64 15.62
N ILE A 222 8.30 12.68 14.29
CA ILE A 222 8.42 13.89 13.47
C ILE A 222 7.13 14.08 12.70
N VAL A 223 6.52 15.25 12.81
CA VAL A 223 5.42 15.67 11.94
C VAL A 223 6.01 16.56 10.85
N GLU A 224 5.96 16.08 9.61
CA GLU A 224 6.46 16.85 8.46
C GLU A 224 5.49 17.98 8.07
N PRO A 225 5.96 19.02 7.38
CA PRO A 225 5.09 20.05 6.82
C PRO A 225 3.95 19.42 6.02
N PRO A 226 2.74 20.03 6.04
CA PRO A 226 1.60 19.51 5.31
C PRO A 226 1.85 19.51 3.80
N LEU A 227 1.28 18.52 3.11
CA LEU A 227 1.32 18.41 1.65
C LEU A 227 -0.02 18.88 1.08
N SER A 228 -0.01 19.79 0.11
CA SER A 228 -1.17 20.16 -0.70
C SER A 228 -1.18 19.37 -2.01
N VAL A 229 -2.38 18.95 -2.44
CA VAL A 229 -2.58 18.20 -3.70
C VAL A 229 -3.35 19.01 -4.75
N GLU A 230 -3.35 20.34 -4.61
CA GLU A 230 -3.85 21.27 -5.63
C GLU A 230 -3.03 21.20 -6.91
#